data_8fc2ceee7ab6c856b9516a2c0213ee41
#
_entry.id   8fc2ceee7ab6c856b9516a2c0213ee41
#
_cell.length_a   1.000
_cell.length_b   1.000
_cell.length_c   1.000
_cell.angle_alpha   90.00
_cell.angle_beta   90.00
_cell.angle_gamma   90.00
#
_symmetry.space_group_name_H-M   'P 1'
#
loop_
_entity.id
_entity.type
_entity.pdbx_description
1 polymer ?
#
loop_
_entity_poly.entity_id
_entity_poly.type
_entity_poly.pdbx_seq_one_letter_code
_entity_poly.pdbx_strand_id
1 'polypeptide(L)'
;MNTNIQKVIDHLEMNVKSKIAPSPIHGIGVFAIKDIKKGEQVFPQWDGETGVYMLPKDKLKNLPEGVQDLLDMYFINEDCGYKLFRLFKGINFICHSVSYCNSAYPNEENINITTDGVATRDIKTGEEILEWYTANLDLENSK
;
A
#
# COMPACT_ATOMS: atom_id res chain seq x y z
N MET A 1 1.94 -19.63 -18.58
CA MET A 1 1.20 -18.41 -18.83
C MET A 1 0.45 -17.92 -17.62
N ASN A 2 -0.32 -18.79 -17.04
CA ASN A 2 -1.17 -18.38 -15.93
C ASN A 2 -0.42 -18.20 -14.62
N THR A 3 0.83 -18.65 -14.56
CA THR A 3 1.67 -18.47 -13.36
C THR A 3 1.92 -16.99 -13.09
N ASN A 4 2.10 -16.17 -14.13
CA ASN A 4 2.32 -14.73 -13.94
C ASN A 4 1.06 -14.04 -13.44
N ILE A 5 -0.10 -14.42 -13.95
CA ILE A 5 -1.39 -13.89 -13.53
C ILE A 5 -1.65 -14.30 -12.08
N GLN A 6 -1.40 -15.57 -11.74
CA GLN A 6 -1.60 -16.03 -10.37
C GLN A 6 -0.67 -15.30 -9.39
N LYS A 7 0.57 -15.04 -9.81
CA LYS A 7 1.51 -14.29 -8.99
C LYS A 7 1.01 -12.87 -8.71
N VAL A 8 0.43 -12.22 -9.71
CA VAL A 8 -0.17 -10.89 -9.54
C VAL A 8 -1.34 -10.96 -8.58
N ILE A 9 -2.23 -11.93 -8.73
CA ILE A 9 -3.38 -12.11 -7.84
C ILE A 9 -2.91 -12.32 -6.40
N ASP A 10 -1.90 -13.18 -6.20
CA ASP A 10 -1.35 -13.44 -4.88
C ASP A 10 -0.75 -12.17 -4.26
N HIS A 11 -0.05 -11.37 -5.06
CA HIS A 11 0.50 -10.10 -4.60
C HIS A 11 -0.61 -9.15 -4.15
N LEU A 12 -1.67 -9.04 -4.94
CA LEU A 12 -2.81 -8.20 -4.60
C LEU A 12 -3.50 -8.67 -3.32
N GLU A 13 -3.62 -9.96 -3.13
CA GLU A 13 -4.27 -10.50 -1.95
C GLU A 13 -3.44 -10.32 -0.69
N MET A 14 -2.14 -10.58 -0.77
CA MET A 14 -1.29 -10.68 0.41
C MET A 14 -0.49 -9.42 0.71
N ASN A 15 -0.12 -8.66 -0.30
CA ASN A 15 0.87 -7.60 -0.16
C ASN A 15 0.31 -6.19 -0.27
N VAL A 16 -0.90 -6.03 -0.76
CA VAL A 16 -1.54 -4.71 -0.85
C VAL A 16 -2.31 -4.46 0.44
N LYS A 17 -1.79 -3.57 1.27
CA LYS A 17 -2.26 -3.36 2.63
C LYS A 17 -2.70 -1.94 2.92
N SER A 18 -2.56 -1.03 1.96
CA SER A 18 -2.79 0.38 2.21
C SER A 18 -3.42 1.10 1.03
N LYS A 19 -4.00 2.25 1.33
CA LYS A 19 -4.54 3.17 0.32
C LYS A 19 -4.21 4.60 0.73
N ILE A 20 -4.24 5.53 -0.21
CA ILE A 20 -4.17 6.95 0.11
C ILE A 20 -5.58 7.51 0.25
N ALA A 21 -5.74 8.46 1.17
CA ALA A 21 -7.03 9.08 1.44
C ALA A 21 -6.80 10.41 2.17
N PRO A 22 -7.80 11.29 2.19
CA PRO A 22 -7.70 12.53 2.98
C PRO A 22 -7.42 12.21 4.45
N SER A 23 -6.48 12.94 5.04
CA SER A 23 -6.04 12.73 6.42
C SER A 23 -6.56 13.83 7.34
N PRO A 24 -7.02 13.49 8.56
CA PRO A 24 -7.35 14.51 9.55
C PRO A 24 -6.11 15.22 10.11
N ILE A 25 -4.93 14.66 9.89
CA ILE A 25 -3.69 15.23 10.39
C ILE A 25 -3.13 16.26 9.41
N HIS A 26 -2.98 15.87 8.14
CA HIS A 26 -2.42 16.75 7.13
C HIS A 26 -2.69 16.19 5.74
N GLY A 27 -3.34 16.97 4.90
CA GLY A 27 -3.52 16.69 3.49
C GLY A 27 -3.99 15.27 3.18
N ILE A 28 -3.18 14.56 2.43
CA ILE A 28 -3.40 13.16 2.06
C ILE A 28 -2.50 12.28 2.92
N GLY A 29 -3.07 11.21 3.45
CA GLY A 29 -2.33 10.23 4.24
C GLY A 29 -2.44 8.83 3.64
N VAL A 30 -1.80 7.88 4.31
CA VAL A 30 -1.85 6.46 3.93
C VAL A 30 -2.58 5.71 5.04
N PHE A 31 -3.55 4.90 4.65
CA PHE A 31 -4.43 4.20 5.60
C PHE A 31 -4.40 2.70 5.35
N ALA A 32 -4.46 1.92 6.42
CA ALA A 32 -4.52 0.46 6.32
C ALA A 32 -5.87 0.02 5.73
N ILE A 33 -5.84 -0.88 4.76
CA ILE A 33 -7.06 -1.46 4.19
C ILE A 33 -7.30 -2.88 4.68
N LYS A 34 -6.42 -3.38 5.53
CA LYS A 34 -6.58 -4.63 6.25
C LYS A 34 -5.73 -4.58 7.51
N ASP A 35 -5.97 -5.52 8.42
CA ASP A 35 -5.19 -5.58 9.65
C ASP A 35 -3.76 -5.97 9.35
N ILE A 36 -2.82 -5.26 9.95
CA ILE A 36 -1.38 -5.47 9.78
C ILE A 36 -0.81 -5.79 11.16
N LYS A 37 -0.02 -6.84 11.26
CA LYS A 37 0.56 -7.26 12.53
C LYS A 37 1.92 -6.63 12.73
N LYS A 38 2.26 -6.38 14.00
CA LYS A 38 3.59 -5.92 14.40
C LYS A 38 4.65 -6.79 13.74
N GLY A 39 5.65 -6.16 13.14
CA GLY A 39 6.76 -6.84 12.47
C GLY A 39 6.55 -7.09 11.00
N GLU A 40 5.33 -6.90 10.49
CA GLU A 40 5.07 -7.06 9.05
C GLU A 40 5.57 -5.83 8.27
N GLN A 41 6.04 -6.08 7.06
CA GLN A 41 6.32 -5.00 6.11
C GLN A 41 4.99 -4.46 5.60
N VAL A 42 4.77 -3.16 5.75
CA VAL A 42 3.51 -2.52 5.34
C VAL A 42 3.46 -2.31 3.83
N PHE A 43 4.61 -2.13 3.20
CA PHE A 43 4.70 -1.83 1.77
C PHE A 43 5.57 -2.85 1.01
N PRO A 44 5.17 -4.14 0.99
CA PRO A 44 5.92 -5.12 0.21
C PRO A 44 5.93 -4.73 -1.26
N GLN A 45 7.07 -4.84 -1.90
CA GLN A 45 7.26 -4.46 -3.28
C GLN A 45 6.92 -5.63 -4.22
N TRP A 46 6.56 -5.29 -5.45
CA TRP A 46 6.39 -6.28 -6.50
C TRP A 46 7.77 -6.79 -6.93
N ASP A 47 7.97 -8.09 -6.86
CA ASP A 47 9.25 -8.72 -7.24
C ASP A 47 9.17 -9.50 -8.57
N GLY A 48 7.99 -9.48 -9.21
CA GLY A 48 7.82 -10.11 -10.51
C GLY A 48 8.28 -9.22 -11.65
N GLU A 49 8.03 -9.67 -12.86
CA GLU A 49 8.42 -8.92 -14.04
C GLU A 49 7.59 -7.64 -14.20
N THR A 50 8.24 -6.59 -14.67
CA THR A 50 7.57 -5.36 -15.07
C THR A 50 6.72 -5.64 -16.30
N GLY A 51 5.49 -5.18 -16.30
CA GLY A 51 4.64 -5.37 -17.47
C GLY A 51 3.21 -4.93 -17.25
N VAL A 52 2.42 -5.14 -18.28
CA VAL A 52 0.98 -4.91 -18.25
C VAL A 52 0.30 -6.27 -18.14
N TYR A 53 -0.58 -6.39 -17.17
CA TYR A 53 -1.28 -7.63 -16.90
C TYR A 53 -2.77 -7.42 -17.12
N MET A 54 -3.41 -8.34 -17.86
CA MET A 54 -4.86 -8.34 -18.00
C MET A 54 -5.43 -9.35 -17.03
N LEU A 55 -6.03 -8.85 -15.96
CA LEU A 55 -6.53 -9.69 -14.88
C LEU A 55 -8.00 -10.04 -15.13
N PRO A 56 -8.34 -11.33 -15.19
CA PRO A 56 -9.75 -11.72 -15.33
C PRO A 56 -10.56 -11.23 -14.13
N LYS A 57 -11.65 -10.54 -14.39
CA LYS A 57 -12.49 -9.96 -13.32
C LYS A 57 -13.03 -11.01 -12.37
N ASP A 58 -13.31 -12.21 -12.85
CA ASP A 58 -13.83 -13.27 -12.00
C ASP A 58 -12.82 -13.72 -10.94
N LYS A 59 -11.51 -13.57 -11.22
CA LYS A 59 -10.47 -13.89 -10.26
C LYS A 59 -10.29 -12.79 -9.19
N LEU A 60 -10.74 -11.58 -9.49
CA LEU A 60 -10.62 -10.45 -8.57
C LEU A 60 -11.70 -10.45 -7.49
N LYS A 61 -12.77 -11.20 -7.68
CA LYS A 61 -13.91 -11.25 -6.76
C LYS A 61 -13.55 -11.79 -5.38
N ASN A 62 -12.51 -12.61 -5.29
CA ASN A 62 -12.09 -13.23 -4.04
C ASN A 62 -11.05 -12.42 -3.28
N LEU A 63 -10.63 -11.29 -3.81
CA LEU A 63 -9.68 -10.42 -3.14
C LEU A 63 -10.36 -9.72 -1.95
N PRO A 64 -9.59 -9.32 -0.93
CA PRO A 64 -10.14 -8.53 0.16
C PRO A 64 -10.88 -7.30 -0.35
N GLU A 65 -11.96 -6.94 0.30
CA GLU A 65 -12.83 -5.84 -0.14
C GLU A 65 -12.06 -4.53 -0.33
N GLY A 66 -11.16 -4.22 0.60
CA GLY A 66 -10.34 -3.00 0.49
C GLY A 66 -9.47 -2.99 -0.76
N VAL A 67 -8.97 -4.15 -1.19
CA VAL A 67 -8.18 -4.28 -2.40
C VAL A 67 -9.07 -4.11 -3.63
N GLN A 68 -10.27 -4.69 -3.63
CA GLN A 68 -11.21 -4.53 -4.73
C GLN A 68 -11.61 -3.06 -4.91
N ASP A 69 -11.89 -2.38 -3.82
CA ASP A 69 -12.22 -0.95 -3.85
C ASP A 69 -11.07 -0.13 -4.43
N LEU A 70 -9.85 -0.47 -4.04
CA LEU A 70 -8.66 0.21 -4.53
C LEU A 70 -8.50 0.01 -6.04
N LEU A 71 -8.71 -1.20 -6.52
CA LEU A 71 -8.65 -1.49 -7.95
C LEU A 71 -9.71 -0.71 -8.73
N ASP A 72 -10.90 -0.59 -8.17
CA ASP A 72 -11.99 0.17 -8.81
C ASP A 72 -11.70 1.67 -8.85
N MET A 73 -10.95 2.19 -7.87
CA MET A 73 -10.59 3.60 -7.84
C MET A 73 -9.54 3.98 -8.88
N TYR A 74 -8.59 3.08 -9.15
CA TYR A 74 -7.40 3.44 -9.93
C TYR A 74 -7.36 2.83 -11.31
N PHE A 75 -8.16 1.83 -11.60
CA PHE A 75 -8.09 1.13 -12.87
C PHE A 75 -9.44 1.11 -13.58
N ILE A 76 -9.38 1.32 -14.88
CA ILE A 76 -10.57 1.34 -15.70
C ILE A 76 -11.20 -0.05 -15.75
N ASN A 77 -12.51 -0.07 -15.57
CA ASN A 77 -13.29 -1.29 -15.70
C ASN A 77 -13.56 -1.54 -17.17
N GLU A 78 -12.89 -2.52 -17.74
CA GLU A 78 -13.12 -2.90 -19.12
C GLU A 78 -14.36 -3.79 -19.24
N ASP A 79 -15.17 -3.56 -20.25
CA ASP A 79 -16.37 -4.36 -20.49
C ASP A 79 -16.04 -5.75 -21.00
N CYS A 80 -14.79 -5.99 -21.37
CA CYS A 80 -14.36 -7.28 -21.94
C CYS A 80 -14.13 -8.39 -20.89
N GLY A 81 -14.39 -8.13 -19.61
CA GLY A 81 -14.19 -9.12 -18.55
C GLY A 81 -12.80 -9.13 -17.93
N TYR A 82 -11.97 -8.17 -18.27
CA TYR A 82 -10.61 -8.05 -17.75
C TYR A 82 -10.40 -6.66 -17.15
N LYS A 83 -9.48 -6.59 -16.19
CA LYS A 83 -8.99 -5.32 -15.68
C LYS A 83 -7.52 -5.21 -16.06
N LEU A 84 -7.15 -4.10 -16.68
CA LEU A 84 -5.77 -3.83 -17.08
C LEU A 84 -4.98 -3.35 -15.87
N PHE A 85 -3.80 -3.88 -15.68
CA PHE A 85 -3.00 -3.63 -14.49
C PHE A 85 -1.53 -3.54 -14.87
N ARG A 86 -0.86 -2.47 -14.46
CA ARG A 86 0.56 -2.29 -14.75
C ARG A 86 1.37 -2.37 -13.47
N LEU A 87 2.40 -3.19 -13.49
CA LEU A 87 3.29 -3.38 -12.36
C LEU A 87 4.74 -3.15 -12.75
N PHE A 88 5.49 -2.59 -11.84
CA PHE A 88 6.92 -2.34 -12.00
C PHE A 88 7.68 -3.03 -10.87
N LYS A 89 8.71 -3.76 -11.25
CA LYS A 89 9.57 -4.45 -10.28
C LYS A 89 10.18 -3.44 -9.31
N GLY A 90 10.20 -3.78 -8.03
CA GLY A 90 10.80 -2.96 -7.00
C GLY A 90 9.91 -1.82 -6.51
N ILE A 91 8.69 -1.74 -7.01
CA ILE A 91 7.76 -0.68 -6.61
C ILE A 91 6.54 -1.32 -5.94
N ASN A 92 6.10 -0.71 -4.88
CA ASN A 92 4.87 -1.12 -4.20
C ASN A 92 3.65 -0.81 -5.09
N PHE A 93 2.55 -1.47 -4.80
CA PHE A 93 1.30 -1.24 -5.50
C PHE A 93 0.94 0.26 -5.46
N ILE A 94 0.66 0.81 -6.63
CA ILE A 94 0.32 2.23 -6.82
C ILE A 94 1.37 3.16 -6.20
N CYS A 95 2.62 2.69 -6.13
CA CYS A 95 3.75 3.49 -5.61
C CYS A 95 3.59 3.93 -4.16
N HIS A 96 2.79 3.24 -3.36
CA HIS A 96 2.69 3.53 -1.93
C HIS A 96 4.02 3.23 -1.25
N SER A 97 4.42 4.10 -0.36
CA SER A 97 5.65 3.91 0.40
C SER A 97 5.60 4.75 1.67
N VAL A 98 6.59 4.56 2.50
CA VAL A 98 6.77 5.36 3.71
C VAL A 98 6.77 6.86 3.39
N SER A 99 7.29 7.24 2.22
CA SER A 99 7.37 8.64 1.80
C SER A 99 6.01 9.33 1.68
N TYR A 100 4.95 8.58 1.52
CA TYR A 100 3.61 9.15 1.42
C TYR A 100 2.89 9.21 2.78
N CYS A 101 3.47 8.62 3.82
CA CYS A 101 2.88 8.62 5.14
C CYS A 101 3.07 9.97 5.81
N ASN A 102 2.06 10.42 6.53
CA ASN A 102 2.19 11.58 7.38
C ASN A 102 3.04 11.27 8.61
N SER A 103 3.56 12.31 9.23
CA SER A 103 4.32 12.17 10.47
C SER A 103 3.38 12.13 11.66
N ALA A 104 3.73 11.32 12.65
CA ALA A 104 3.05 11.32 13.94
C ALA A 104 3.46 12.52 14.82
N TYR A 105 4.51 13.25 14.40
CA TYR A 105 4.99 14.42 15.16
C TYR A 105 3.83 15.39 15.46
N PRO A 106 3.69 15.94 16.68
CA PRO A 106 4.61 15.79 17.82
C PRO A 106 4.30 14.62 18.75
N ASN A 107 3.35 13.77 18.44
CA ASN A 107 2.92 12.67 19.32
C ASN A 107 3.61 11.36 18.93
N GLU A 108 4.78 11.15 19.51
CA GLU A 108 5.60 9.97 19.26
C GLU A 108 4.84 8.65 19.50
N GLU A 109 3.91 8.66 20.41
CA GLU A 109 3.08 7.48 20.71
C GLU A 109 2.19 7.02 19.57
N ASN A 110 1.96 7.89 18.58
CA ASN A 110 1.12 7.56 17.43
C ASN A 110 1.89 6.91 16.28
N ILE A 111 3.21 6.79 16.41
CA ILE A 111 4.03 6.10 15.42
C ILE A 111 3.59 4.65 15.32
N ASN A 112 3.43 4.14 14.12
CA ASN A 112 3.10 2.73 13.94
C ASN A 112 3.95 2.03 12.87
N ILE A 113 4.88 2.75 12.23
CA ILE A 113 5.85 2.12 11.33
C ILE A 113 7.24 2.67 11.56
N THR A 114 8.24 1.86 11.17
CA THR A 114 9.64 2.30 11.09
C THR A 114 9.86 3.08 9.80
N THR A 115 11.03 3.71 9.68
CA THR A 115 11.42 4.38 8.43
C THR A 115 11.55 3.41 7.24
N ASP A 116 11.68 2.12 7.53
CA ASP A 116 11.74 1.08 6.50
C ASP A 116 10.37 0.49 6.19
N GLY A 117 9.32 0.97 6.83
CA GLY A 117 7.95 0.53 6.56
C GLY A 117 7.52 -0.72 7.31
N VAL A 118 8.21 -1.08 8.39
CA VAL A 118 7.84 -2.23 9.21
C VAL A 118 6.90 -1.77 10.33
N ALA A 119 5.79 -2.47 10.52
CA ALA A 119 4.83 -2.14 11.58
C ALA A 119 5.49 -2.31 12.95
N THR A 120 5.42 -1.27 13.78
CA THR A 120 5.97 -1.28 15.14
C THR A 120 4.97 -1.81 16.16
N ARG A 121 3.72 -1.91 15.78
CA ARG A 121 2.62 -2.48 16.56
C ARG A 121 1.56 -2.97 15.59
N ASP A 122 0.53 -3.62 16.10
CA ASP A 122 -0.59 -4.02 15.26
C ASP A 122 -1.30 -2.77 14.76
N ILE A 123 -1.61 -2.75 13.47
CA ILE A 123 -2.35 -1.66 12.82
C ILE A 123 -3.67 -2.25 12.33
N LYS A 124 -4.76 -1.62 12.71
CA LYS A 124 -6.09 -2.09 12.30
C LYS A 124 -6.55 -1.43 11.02
N THR A 125 -7.38 -2.14 10.28
CA THR A 125 -8.06 -1.61 9.10
C THR A 125 -8.66 -0.25 9.43
N GLY A 126 -8.38 0.74 8.59
CA GLY A 126 -8.87 2.11 8.76
C GLY A 126 -7.94 3.04 9.53
N GLU A 127 -6.93 2.51 10.21
CA GLU A 127 -5.96 3.36 10.90
C GLU A 127 -5.04 4.03 9.89
N GLU A 128 -4.69 5.28 10.16
CA GLU A 128 -3.67 5.98 9.39
C GLU A 128 -2.29 5.44 9.74
N ILE A 129 -1.46 5.25 8.73
CA ILE A 129 -0.09 4.77 8.87
C ILE A 129 0.80 5.98 9.02
N LEU A 130 1.50 6.06 10.14
CA LEU A 130 2.27 7.25 10.53
C LEU A 130 3.71 6.90 10.83
N GLU A 131 4.61 7.66 10.23
CA GLU A 131 6.03 7.57 10.53
C GLU A 131 6.45 8.71 11.46
N TRP A 132 7.72 8.78 11.76
CA TRP A 132 8.27 9.86 12.56
C TRP A 132 9.27 10.66 11.73
N TYR A 133 8.93 11.91 11.45
CA TYR A 133 9.75 12.76 10.61
C TYR A 133 10.98 13.35 11.33
N THR A 134 11.16 13.06 12.61
CA THR A 134 12.32 13.60 13.33
C THR A 134 13.65 13.22 12.69
N ALA A 135 13.71 12.02 12.10
CA ALA A 135 14.89 11.61 11.35
C ALA A 135 15.15 12.56 10.19
N ASN A 136 14.09 13.11 9.62
CA ASN A 136 14.19 14.07 8.52
C ASN A 136 14.46 15.48 9.02
N LEU A 137 14.09 15.78 10.26
CA LEU A 137 14.37 17.08 10.86
C LEU A 137 15.85 17.29 11.08
N ASP A 138 16.61 16.22 11.28
CA ASP A 138 18.05 16.32 11.38
C ASP A 138 18.66 16.90 10.11
N LEU A 139 18.07 16.56 8.97
CA LEU A 139 18.49 17.12 7.69
C LEU A 139 18.18 18.61 7.60
N GLU A 140 17.05 19.02 8.16
CA GLU A 140 16.68 20.44 8.20
C GLU A 140 17.59 21.22 9.13
N ASN A 141 17.94 20.63 10.26
CA ASN A 141 18.80 21.26 11.24
C ASN A 141 20.24 21.39 10.75
N SER A 142 20.61 20.59 9.77
CA SER A 142 21.96 20.65 9.21
C SER A 142 22.13 21.72 8.13
N LYS A 143 21.08 22.44 7.83
CA LYS A 143 21.10 23.49 6.79
C LYS A 143 21.89 24.72 7.22
#